data_15050f42794548f39ce9801742de1721
#
_entry.id   15050f42794548f39ce9801742de1721
#
_cell.length_a   1.000
_cell.length_b   1.000
_cell.length_c   1.000
_cell.angle_alpha   90.00
_cell.angle_beta   90.00
_cell.angle_gamma   90.00
#
_symmetry.space_group_name_H-M   'P 1'
#
loop_
_entity.id
_entity.type
_entity.pdbx_description
1 polymer ?
#
loop_
_entity_poly.entity_id
_entity_poly.type
_entity_poly.pdbx_seq_one_letter_code
_entity_poly.pdbx_strand_id
1 'polypeptide(L)'
;MVQVKIKENFKKLNNILEENDPLIDFIAKIVLAIITISIAINANNIAKKQTEIDEMNIIPNINIERNTNKYDMSYISIYNDGGPVYDLQSEAYTNLNIMYSVEDDDIQIPIIQYLKTETGNQTGLLLQYNEYVHAQTKELEEYLNKRLSEQNLDYTVNAYTSTYIKISYLDKFNNKTKRYFIDNRLLSERKGVEIEENYSNATPKRLIQSNFEEFYNILFNKITSSH
;
A
#
# COMPACT_ATOMS: atom_id res chain seq x y z
N MET A 1 43.77 -31.48 63.02
CA MET A 1 44.72 -31.19 61.91
C MET A 1 44.10 -30.46 60.73
N VAL A 2 42.88 -30.78 60.34
CA VAL A 2 42.19 -30.14 59.20
C VAL A 2 41.83 -28.65 59.46
N GLN A 3 41.32 -28.30 60.64
CA GLN A 3 40.95 -26.92 60.99
C GLN A 3 42.12 -25.91 61.00
N VAL A 4 43.35 -26.35 61.30
CA VAL A 4 44.51 -25.47 61.27
C VAL A 4 44.90 -25.13 59.84
N LYS A 5 44.84 -26.11 58.95
CA LYS A 5 45.16 -25.89 57.52
C LYS A 5 44.17 -24.94 56.82
N ILE A 6 42.88 -24.97 57.20
CA ILE A 6 41.86 -24.05 56.67
C ILE A 6 42.14 -22.62 57.12
N LYS A 7 42.48 -22.42 58.38
CA LYS A 7 42.83 -21.10 58.92
C LYS A 7 44.08 -20.50 58.26
N GLU A 8 45.11 -21.31 58.01
CA GLU A 8 46.32 -20.86 57.29
C GLU A 8 46.04 -20.46 55.83
N ASN A 9 45.21 -21.27 55.18
CA ASN A 9 44.84 -20.94 53.81
C ASN A 9 43.99 -19.64 53.71
N PHE A 10 43.07 -19.42 54.65
CA PHE A 10 42.33 -18.14 54.71
C PHE A 10 43.26 -16.97 55.02
N LYS A 11 44.26 -17.11 55.89
CA LYS A 11 45.20 -16.06 56.19
C LYS A 11 46.12 -15.73 55.00
N LYS A 12 46.52 -16.75 54.22
CA LYS A 12 47.26 -16.56 52.97
C LYS A 12 46.40 -15.85 51.91
N LEU A 13 45.14 -16.21 51.80
CA LEU A 13 44.22 -15.57 50.88
C LEU A 13 43.98 -14.09 51.23
N ASN A 14 43.80 -13.78 52.52
CA ASN A 14 43.64 -12.41 52.97
C ASN A 14 44.89 -11.56 52.68
N ASN A 15 46.10 -12.10 52.97
CA ASN A 15 47.33 -11.39 52.68
C ASN A 15 47.51 -11.12 51.16
N ILE A 16 47.18 -12.10 50.31
CA ILE A 16 47.22 -11.91 48.86
C ILE A 16 46.19 -10.86 48.40
N LEU A 17 45.02 -10.82 49.03
CA LEU A 17 43.99 -9.80 48.73
C LEU A 17 44.43 -8.42 49.16
N GLU A 18 45.00 -8.26 50.39
CA GLU A 18 45.49 -6.99 50.91
C GLU A 18 46.71 -6.43 50.11
N GLU A 19 47.63 -7.31 49.68
CA GLU A 19 48.77 -6.88 48.82
C GLU A 19 48.34 -6.46 47.40
N ASN A 20 47.25 -7.02 46.90
CA ASN A 20 46.74 -6.75 45.55
C ASN A 20 45.51 -5.84 45.54
N ASP A 21 45.12 -5.27 46.68
CA ASP A 21 43.93 -4.42 46.83
C ASP A 21 43.87 -3.26 45.76
N PRO A 22 45.00 -2.54 45.48
CA PRO A 22 44.97 -1.50 44.42
C PRO A 22 44.76 -2.07 43.03
N LEU A 23 45.25 -3.28 42.73
CA LEU A 23 45.06 -3.93 41.43
C LEU A 23 43.62 -4.44 41.25
N ILE A 24 43.05 -5.00 42.30
CA ILE A 24 41.64 -5.47 42.31
C ILE A 24 40.70 -4.29 42.15
N ASP A 25 40.92 -3.20 42.87
CA ASP A 25 40.14 -1.94 42.74
C ASP A 25 40.23 -1.36 41.32
N PHE A 26 41.42 -1.37 40.72
CA PHE A 26 41.60 -0.92 39.34
C PHE A 26 40.87 -1.79 38.35
N ILE A 27 40.95 -3.11 38.46
CA ILE A 27 40.21 -4.07 37.60
C ILE A 27 38.70 -3.88 37.78
N ALA A 28 38.21 -3.74 39.00
CA ALA A 28 36.81 -3.53 39.29
C ALA A 28 36.27 -2.24 38.61
N LYS A 29 37.07 -1.16 38.66
CA LYS A 29 36.73 0.09 37.97
C LYS A 29 36.65 -0.06 36.46
N ILE A 30 37.59 -0.80 35.85
CA ILE A 30 37.57 -1.08 34.41
C ILE A 30 36.31 -1.90 34.05
N VAL A 31 36.02 -2.97 34.81
CA VAL A 31 34.83 -3.80 34.56
C VAL A 31 33.54 -2.96 34.68
N LEU A 32 33.47 -2.15 35.73
CA LEU A 32 32.32 -1.25 35.93
C LEU A 32 32.18 -0.25 34.77
N ALA A 33 33.29 0.33 34.31
CA ALA A 33 33.27 1.23 33.14
C ALA A 33 32.76 0.52 31.87
N ILE A 34 33.23 -0.71 31.60
CA ILE A 34 32.78 -1.50 30.44
C ILE A 34 31.29 -1.80 30.54
N ILE A 35 30.82 -2.21 31.73
CA ILE A 35 29.37 -2.48 31.95
C ILE A 35 28.56 -1.21 31.73
N THR A 36 29.02 -0.08 32.27
CA THR A 36 28.34 1.21 32.13
C THR A 36 28.24 1.63 30.66
N ILE A 37 29.35 1.50 29.90
CA ILE A 37 29.36 1.79 28.45
C ILE A 37 28.40 0.87 27.72
N SER A 38 28.39 -0.42 28.04
CA SER A 38 27.47 -1.40 27.41
C SER A 38 25.99 -1.06 27.68
N ILE A 39 25.67 -0.67 28.90
CA ILE A 39 24.33 -0.22 29.27
C ILE A 39 23.96 1.05 28.49
N ALA A 40 24.88 2.03 28.39
CA ALA A 40 24.63 3.26 27.68
C ALA A 40 24.39 3.04 26.17
N ILE A 41 25.15 2.13 25.54
CA ILE A 41 24.95 1.74 24.14
C ILE A 41 23.57 1.09 23.95
N ASN A 42 23.21 0.15 24.83
CA ASN A 42 21.91 -0.52 24.75
C ASN A 42 20.75 0.45 24.98
N ALA A 43 20.86 1.36 25.95
CA ALA A 43 19.85 2.38 26.20
C ALA A 43 19.67 3.31 24.99
N ASN A 44 20.76 3.72 24.35
CA ASN A 44 20.70 4.52 23.14
C ASN A 44 20.03 3.79 21.97
N ASN A 45 20.31 2.48 21.80
CA ASN A 45 19.67 1.66 20.77
C ASN A 45 18.17 1.47 21.03
N ILE A 46 17.77 1.33 22.29
CA ILE A 46 16.36 1.24 22.68
C ILE A 46 15.66 2.59 22.40
N ALA A 47 16.28 3.72 22.81
CA ALA A 47 15.73 5.03 22.56
C ALA A 47 15.55 5.32 21.07
N LYS A 48 16.53 4.93 20.23
CA LYS A 48 16.41 5.04 18.78
C LYS A 48 15.25 4.22 18.20
N LYS A 49 15.11 2.96 18.60
CA LYS A 49 13.97 2.12 18.19
C LYS A 49 12.63 2.67 18.66
N GLN A 50 12.59 3.23 19.87
CA GLN A 50 11.36 3.85 20.37
C GLN A 50 10.98 5.08 19.53
N THR A 51 11.96 5.92 19.15
CA THR A 51 11.71 7.05 18.26
C THR A 51 11.20 6.59 16.89
N GLU A 52 11.78 5.53 16.31
CA GLU A 52 11.32 4.95 15.05
C GLU A 52 9.87 4.44 15.14
N ILE A 53 9.51 3.78 16.25
CA ILE A 53 8.13 3.31 16.51
C ILE A 53 7.17 4.50 16.67
N ASP A 54 7.59 5.52 17.42
CA ASP A 54 6.78 6.71 17.63
C ASP A 54 6.56 7.48 16.30
N GLU A 55 7.56 7.54 15.43
CA GLU A 55 7.45 8.11 14.08
C GLU A 55 6.47 7.29 13.21
N MET A 56 6.53 5.95 13.24
CA MET A 56 5.58 5.10 12.53
C MET A 56 4.13 5.32 12.98
N ASN A 57 3.90 5.53 14.27
CA ASN A 57 2.57 5.81 14.82
C ASN A 57 2.06 7.22 14.50
N ILE A 58 2.91 8.09 13.98
CA ILE A 58 2.60 9.48 13.66
C ILE A 58 2.29 9.67 12.18
N ILE A 59 2.99 8.93 11.32
CA ILE A 59 2.87 9.03 9.87
C ILE A 59 1.74 8.12 9.38
N PRO A 60 0.76 8.63 8.62
CA PRO A 60 -0.27 7.81 8.02
C PRO A 60 0.33 6.77 7.07
N ASN A 61 -0.09 5.52 7.22
CA ASN A 61 0.26 4.40 6.35
C ASN A 61 -0.99 3.91 5.61
N ILE A 62 -1.20 4.43 4.40
CA ILE A 62 -2.39 4.14 3.61
C ILE A 62 -2.16 2.90 2.76
N ASN A 63 -3.02 1.91 2.94
CA ASN A 63 -3.07 0.68 2.18
C ASN A 63 -4.41 0.55 1.46
N ILE A 64 -4.40 -0.08 0.30
CA ILE A 64 -5.59 -0.37 -0.49
C ILE A 64 -5.69 -1.87 -0.71
N GLU A 65 -6.86 -2.40 -0.48
CA GLU A 65 -7.19 -3.80 -0.74
C GLU A 65 -8.40 -3.90 -1.66
N ARG A 66 -8.29 -4.73 -2.70
CA ARG A 66 -9.41 -5.11 -3.55
C ARG A 66 -9.86 -6.49 -3.14
N ASN A 67 -11.13 -6.61 -2.80
CA ASN A 67 -11.74 -7.85 -2.37
C ASN A 67 -13.01 -8.13 -3.19
N THR A 68 -13.38 -9.41 -3.30
CA THR A 68 -14.65 -9.84 -3.88
C THR A 68 -15.45 -10.52 -2.80
N ASN A 69 -16.72 -10.15 -2.68
CA ASN A 69 -17.60 -10.80 -1.73
C ASN A 69 -18.18 -12.10 -2.31
N LYS A 70 -18.90 -12.86 -1.49
CA LYS A 70 -19.57 -14.12 -1.89
C LYS A 70 -20.66 -13.97 -2.96
N TYR A 71 -21.00 -12.74 -3.37
CA TYR A 71 -21.96 -12.43 -4.44
C TYR A 71 -21.25 -11.87 -5.68
N ASP A 72 -19.95 -12.11 -5.83
CA ASP A 72 -19.09 -11.62 -6.93
C ASP A 72 -19.07 -10.09 -7.10
N MET A 73 -19.47 -9.36 -6.04
CA MET A 73 -19.32 -7.92 -6.05
C MET A 73 -17.92 -7.57 -5.56
N SER A 74 -17.17 -6.86 -6.38
CA SER A 74 -15.87 -6.31 -6.03
C SER A 74 -16.04 -5.05 -5.19
N TYR A 75 -15.15 -4.89 -4.21
CA TYR A 75 -15.03 -3.65 -3.45
C TYR A 75 -13.57 -3.33 -3.15
N ILE A 76 -13.29 -2.05 -3.07
CA ILE A 76 -11.97 -1.52 -2.75
C ILE A 76 -12.05 -0.89 -1.37
N SER A 77 -11.23 -1.37 -0.46
CA SER A 77 -11.11 -0.85 0.91
C SER A 77 -9.81 -0.09 1.07
N ILE A 78 -9.88 1.06 1.71
CA ILE A 78 -8.74 1.91 1.99
C ILE A 78 -8.54 1.95 3.49
N TYR A 79 -7.38 1.49 3.93
CA TYR A 79 -7.00 1.39 5.34
C TYR A 79 -5.86 2.34 5.67
N ASN A 80 -5.83 2.75 6.92
CA ASN A 80 -4.71 3.47 7.51
C ASN A 80 -4.22 2.74 8.76
N ASP A 81 -3.05 2.11 8.65
CA ASP A 81 -2.41 1.36 9.73
C ASP A 81 -1.38 2.20 10.51
N GLY A 82 -1.30 3.51 10.23
CA GLY A 82 -0.38 4.45 10.86
C GLY A 82 -1.09 5.55 11.65
N GLY A 83 -0.43 6.68 11.75
CA GLY A 83 -0.96 7.88 12.41
C GLY A 83 -2.25 8.40 11.76
N PRO A 84 -3.05 9.19 12.49
CA PRO A 84 -4.37 9.62 12.03
C PRO A 84 -4.29 10.50 10.79
N VAL A 85 -5.30 10.37 9.92
CA VAL A 85 -5.54 11.25 8.77
C VAL A 85 -6.68 12.22 9.07
N TYR A 86 -6.56 13.43 8.56
CA TYR A 86 -7.56 14.49 8.68
C TYR A 86 -7.93 15.00 7.29
N ASP A 87 -9.10 15.59 7.13
CA ASP A 87 -9.60 16.14 5.87
C ASP A 87 -9.39 15.17 4.69
N LEU A 88 -9.77 13.90 4.90
CA LEU A 88 -9.63 12.86 3.89
C LEU A 88 -10.57 13.13 2.73
N GLN A 89 -9.99 13.22 1.54
CA GLN A 89 -10.71 13.34 0.28
C GLN A 89 -10.24 12.22 -0.65
N SER A 90 -11.16 11.65 -1.40
CA SER A 90 -10.82 10.63 -2.38
C SER A 90 -11.60 10.80 -3.67
N GLU A 91 -10.95 10.52 -4.77
CA GLU A 91 -11.50 10.53 -6.11
C GLU A 91 -11.13 9.20 -6.78
N ALA A 92 -12.07 8.65 -7.55
CA ALA A 92 -11.83 7.43 -8.30
C ALA A 92 -12.07 7.67 -9.79
N TYR A 93 -11.15 7.16 -10.59
CA TYR A 93 -11.16 7.25 -12.05
C TYR A 93 -11.14 5.83 -12.61
N THR A 94 -12.12 5.47 -13.41
CA THR A 94 -12.22 4.12 -13.96
C THR A 94 -12.08 4.14 -15.47
N ASN A 95 -11.19 3.32 -16.01
CA ASN A 95 -11.06 3.05 -17.42
C ASN A 95 -11.56 1.66 -17.75
N LEU A 96 -12.33 1.54 -18.82
CA LEU A 96 -12.59 0.30 -19.51
C LEU A 96 -11.41 0.05 -20.46
N ASN A 97 -10.79 -1.10 -20.33
CA ASN A 97 -9.72 -1.57 -21.21
C ASN A 97 -10.29 -2.66 -22.11
N ILE A 98 -10.15 -2.50 -23.42
CA ILE A 98 -10.58 -3.47 -24.44
C ILE A 98 -9.34 -3.95 -25.16
N MET A 99 -8.91 -5.17 -24.87
CA MET A 99 -7.83 -5.87 -25.58
C MET A 99 -8.42 -6.65 -26.72
N TYR A 100 -7.89 -6.53 -27.93
CA TYR A 100 -8.44 -7.13 -29.15
C TYR A 100 -7.40 -7.80 -30.05
N SER A 101 -6.13 -7.75 -29.70
CA SER A 101 -5.04 -8.40 -30.45
C SER A 101 -4.09 -9.13 -29.52
N VAL A 102 -3.29 -10.04 -30.11
CA VAL A 102 -2.22 -10.79 -29.40
C VAL A 102 -1.01 -9.88 -29.07
N GLU A 103 -0.92 -8.70 -29.68
CA GLU A 103 0.22 -7.78 -29.57
C GLU A 103 0.00 -6.67 -28.50
N ASP A 104 -0.81 -6.92 -27.49
CA ASP A 104 -1.08 -5.98 -26.38
C ASP A 104 -1.67 -4.61 -26.80
N ASP A 105 -2.30 -4.54 -27.98
CA ASP A 105 -3.06 -3.35 -28.37
C ASP A 105 -4.32 -3.26 -27.52
N ASP A 106 -4.37 -2.26 -26.63
CA ASP A 106 -5.53 -1.97 -25.81
C ASP A 106 -6.15 -0.62 -26.13
N ILE A 107 -7.46 -0.55 -26.02
CA ILE A 107 -8.21 0.70 -26.08
C ILE A 107 -8.63 1.05 -24.66
N GLN A 108 -8.23 2.20 -24.17
CA GLN A 108 -8.62 2.71 -22.86
C GLN A 108 -9.71 3.75 -23.01
N ILE A 109 -10.87 3.50 -22.45
CA ILE A 109 -12.02 4.39 -22.50
C ILE A 109 -12.40 4.78 -21.08
N PRO A 110 -12.33 6.07 -20.72
CA PRO A 110 -12.84 6.56 -19.44
C PRO A 110 -14.33 6.26 -19.30
N ILE A 111 -14.71 5.64 -18.17
CA ILE A 111 -16.12 5.34 -17.89
C ILE A 111 -16.57 5.94 -16.56
N ILE A 112 -17.85 6.25 -16.49
CA ILE A 112 -18.50 6.67 -15.25
C ILE A 112 -18.84 5.41 -14.47
N GLN A 113 -18.24 5.28 -13.29
CA GLN A 113 -18.59 4.24 -12.34
C GLN A 113 -19.26 4.89 -11.13
N TYR A 114 -20.42 4.36 -10.76
CA TYR A 114 -21.07 4.77 -9.52
C TYR A 114 -20.45 3.97 -8.37
N LEU A 115 -19.59 4.64 -7.61
CA LEU A 115 -19.00 4.09 -6.40
C LEU A 115 -19.80 4.56 -5.20
N LYS A 116 -20.30 3.62 -4.41
CA LYS A 116 -20.84 3.94 -3.09
C LYS A 116 -19.65 4.05 -2.13
N THR A 117 -19.50 5.22 -1.53
CA THR A 117 -18.45 5.48 -0.54
C THR A 117 -19.03 5.34 0.85
N GLU A 118 -18.36 4.60 1.72
CA GLU A 118 -18.66 4.54 3.16
C GLU A 118 -17.48 5.18 3.90
N THR A 119 -17.77 6.16 4.74
CA THR A 119 -16.74 6.84 5.54
C THR A 119 -16.41 6.02 6.77
N GLY A 120 -15.12 5.78 6.96
CA GLY A 120 -14.56 5.14 8.14
C GLY A 120 -14.02 6.14 9.16
N ASN A 121 -13.15 5.66 10.02
CA ASN A 121 -12.46 6.42 11.05
C ASN A 121 -11.18 7.08 10.51
N GLN A 122 -10.47 7.83 11.35
CA GLN A 122 -9.16 8.43 11.02
C GLN A 122 -8.05 7.38 10.94
N THR A 123 -8.24 6.22 11.55
CA THR A 123 -7.36 5.04 11.53
C THR A 123 -8.18 3.78 11.27
N GLY A 124 -7.55 2.72 10.82
CA GLY A 124 -8.24 1.50 10.38
C GLY A 124 -8.93 1.70 9.03
N LEU A 125 -10.12 1.18 8.84
CA LEU A 125 -10.88 1.37 7.60
C LEU A 125 -11.30 2.83 7.46
N LEU A 126 -10.79 3.48 6.42
CA LEU A 126 -11.08 4.88 6.10
C LEU A 126 -12.28 5.01 5.17
N LEU A 127 -12.24 4.28 4.06
CA LEU A 127 -13.22 4.35 2.97
C LEU A 127 -13.42 2.96 2.36
N GLN A 128 -14.62 2.74 1.83
CA GLN A 128 -14.91 1.57 1.02
C GLN A 128 -15.68 1.99 -0.24
N TYR A 129 -15.22 1.52 -1.39
CA TYR A 129 -15.85 1.69 -2.69
C TYR A 129 -16.41 0.35 -3.16
N ASN A 130 -17.69 0.32 -3.54
CA ASN A 130 -18.28 -0.84 -4.19
C ASN A 130 -18.19 -0.68 -5.70
N GLU A 131 -17.65 -1.68 -6.40
CA GLU A 131 -17.55 -1.69 -7.86
C GLU A 131 -18.76 -2.40 -8.45
N TYR A 132 -19.55 -1.69 -9.25
CA TYR A 132 -20.79 -2.22 -9.84
C TYR A 132 -20.68 -2.58 -11.33
N VAL A 133 -19.52 -2.33 -11.96
CA VAL A 133 -19.37 -2.47 -13.42
C VAL A 133 -18.89 -3.84 -13.89
N HIS A 134 -18.59 -4.76 -12.98
CA HIS A 134 -18.02 -6.07 -13.38
C HIS A 134 -18.96 -6.88 -14.27
N ALA A 135 -20.23 -6.96 -13.93
CA ALA A 135 -21.24 -7.66 -14.74
C ALA A 135 -21.40 -7.03 -16.13
N GLN A 136 -21.49 -5.70 -16.18
CA GLN A 136 -21.63 -4.96 -17.45
C GLN A 136 -20.39 -5.11 -18.34
N THR A 137 -19.20 -5.22 -17.76
CA THR A 137 -17.97 -5.44 -18.52
C THR A 137 -17.99 -6.80 -19.21
N LYS A 138 -18.45 -7.84 -18.53
CA LYS A 138 -18.60 -9.18 -19.11
C LYS A 138 -19.66 -9.21 -20.20
N GLU A 139 -20.81 -8.59 -19.97
CA GLU A 139 -21.87 -8.49 -20.99
C GLU A 139 -21.38 -7.71 -22.24
N LEU A 140 -20.58 -6.66 -22.04
CA LEU A 140 -19.97 -5.93 -23.15
C LEU A 140 -18.99 -6.82 -23.92
N GLU A 141 -18.13 -7.57 -23.23
CA GLU A 141 -17.18 -8.50 -23.87
C GLU A 141 -17.90 -9.52 -24.75
N GLU A 142 -18.96 -10.14 -24.24
CA GLU A 142 -19.80 -11.07 -24.99
C GLU A 142 -20.45 -10.39 -26.21
N TYR A 143 -20.95 -9.18 -26.04
CA TYR A 143 -21.52 -8.38 -27.12
C TYR A 143 -20.51 -8.07 -28.23
N LEU A 144 -19.31 -7.59 -27.86
CA LEU A 144 -18.27 -7.23 -28.80
C LEU A 144 -17.78 -8.45 -29.59
N ASN A 145 -17.53 -9.57 -28.94
CA ASN A 145 -17.11 -10.80 -29.59
C ASN A 145 -18.17 -11.31 -30.60
N LYS A 146 -19.46 -11.26 -30.22
CA LYS A 146 -20.56 -11.61 -31.12
C LYS A 146 -20.60 -10.69 -32.36
N ARG A 147 -20.52 -9.38 -32.17
CA ARG A 147 -20.58 -8.40 -33.27
C ARG A 147 -19.41 -8.54 -34.26
N LEU A 148 -18.18 -8.80 -33.75
CA LEU A 148 -17.02 -9.05 -34.60
C LEU A 148 -17.19 -10.35 -35.42
N SER A 149 -17.68 -11.41 -34.80
CA SER A 149 -17.97 -12.67 -35.49
C SER A 149 -19.04 -12.50 -36.61
N GLU A 150 -20.09 -11.70 -36.39
CA GLU A 150 -21.11 -11.38 -37.39
C GLU A 150 -20.51 -10.64 -38.61
N GLN A 151 -19.43 -9.94 -38.45
CA GLN A 151 -18.68 -9.26 -39.52
C GLN A 151 -17.56 -10.11 -40.13
N ASN A 152 -17.45 -11.40 -39.76
CA ASN A 152 -16.38 -12.33 -40.17
C ASN A 152 -14.97 -11.79 -39.82
N LEU A 153 -14.83 -11.05 -38.73
CA LEU A 153 -13.56 -10.59 -38.18
C LEU A 153 -13.08 -11.62 -37.15
N ASP A 154 -11.88 -12.17 -37.37
CA ASP A 154 -11.28 -13.17 -36.49
C ASP A 154 -10.47 -12.51 -35.36
N TYR A 155 -11.17 -11.74 -34.52
CA TYR A 155 -10.62 -11.15 -33.32
C TYR A 155 -11.33 -11.67 -32.08
N THR A 156 -10.53 -11.89 -31.03
CA THR A 156 -11.07 -12.18 -29.69
C THR A 156 -10.86 -10.95 -28.80
N VAL A 157 -11.92 -10.49 -28.20
CA VAL A 157 -11.91 -9.34 -27.29
C VAL A 157 -11.93 -9.83 -25.85
N ASN A 158 -11.08 -9.22 -25.04
CA ASN A 158 -11.15 -9.30 -23.59
C ASN A 158 -11.35 -7.89 -23.02
N ALA A 159 -12.37 -7.70 -22.21
CA ALA A 159 -12.70 -6.44 -21.60
C ALA A 159 -12.56 -6.49 -20.08
N TYR A 160 -11.86 -5.52 -19.52
CA TYR A 160 -11.71 -5.40 -18.06
C TYR A 160 -11.65 -3.92 -17.64
N THR A 161 -11.87 -3.66 -16.36
CA THR A 161 -11.80 -2.32 -15.80
C THR A 161 -10.56 -2.14 -14.93
N SER A 162 -9.95 -0.96 -15.02
CA SER A 162 -8.89 -0.51 -14.12
C SER A 162 -9.39 0.70 -13.36
N THR A 163 -9.36 0.65 -12.03
CA THR A 163 -9.78 1.76 -11.18
C THR A 163 -8.56 2.40 -10.53
N TYR A 164 -8.39 3.69 -10.78
CA TYR A 164 -7.38 4.52 -10.16
C TYR A 164 -8.03 5.30 -9.03
N ILE A 165 -7.35 5.37 -7.90
CA ILE A 165 -7.84 6.10 -6.73
C ILE A 165 -6.81 7.15 -6.34
N LYS A 166 -7.25 8.38 -6.26
CA LYS A 166 -6.51 9.49 -5.67
C LYS A 166 -7.01 9.71 -4.26
N ILE A 167 -6.08 9.80 -3.33
CA ILE A 167 -6.36 10.11 -1.94
C ILE A 167 -5.59 11.37 -1.58
N SER A 168 -6.25 12.33 -0.96
CA SER A 168 -5.60 13.48 -0.35
C SER A 168 -6.04 13.63 1.10
N TYR A 169 -5.10 13.94 1.97
CA TYR A 169 -5.34 14.08 3.40
C TYR A 169 -4.34 15.03 4.04
N LEU A 170 -4.65 15.47 5.25
CA LEU A 170 -3.72 16.15 6.15
C LEU A 170 -3.20 15.16 7.18
N ASP A 171 -1.89 15.18 7.44
CA ASP A 171 -1.31 14.49 8.58
C ASP A 171 -1.50 15.30 9.88
N LYS A 172 -1.05 14.77 11.01
CA LYS A 172 -1.15 15.45 12.30
C LYS A 172 -0.36 16.77 12.38
N PHE A 173 0.56 17.00 11.45
CA PHE A 173 1.35 18.24 11.35
C PHE A 173 0.74 19.22 10.35
N ASN A 174 -0.46 18.93 9.84
CA ASN A 174 -1.16 19.72 8.84
C ASN A 174 -0.48 19.75 7.46
N ASN A 175 0.39 18.76 7.18
CA ASN A 175 0.98 18.60 5.86
C ASN A 175 -0.02 17.91 4.93
N LYS A 176 -0.28 18.53 3.78
CA LYS A 176 -1.14 17.94 2.75
C LYS A 176 -0.37 16.91 1.95
N THR A 177 -0.88 15.68 1.92
CA THR A 177 -0.32 14.57 1.15
C THR A 177 -1.33 14.10 0.10
N LYS A 178 -0.83 13.81 -1.10
CA LYS A 178 -1.60 13.12 -2.16
C LYS A 178 -0.96 11.77 -2.45
N ARG A 179 -1.78 10.77 -2.66
CA ARG A 179 -1.34 9.43 -3.08
C ARG A 179 -2.26 8.92 -4.17
N TYR A 180 -1.67 8.21 -5.12
CA TYR A 180 -2.37 7.62 -6.26
C TYR A 180 -2.16 6.11 -6.26
N PHE A 181 -3.22 5.39 -6.53
CA PHE A 181 -3.20 3.93 -6.55
C PHE A 181 -3.88 3.41 -7.81
N ILE A 182 -3.43 2.25 -8.28
CA ILE A 182 -4.14 1.41 -9.24
C ILE A 182 -4.22 0.02 -8.65
N ASP A 183 -5.43 -0.52 -8.53
CA ASP A 183 -5.69 -1.78 -7.83
C ASP A 183 -5.07 -1.72 -6.42
N ASN A 184 -4.07 -2.55 -6.13
CA ASN A 184 -3.37 -2.58 -4.83
C ASN A 184 -1.98 -1.92 -4.90
N ARG A 185 -1.66 -1.16 -5.95
CA ARG A 185 -0.31 -0.62 -6.17
C ARG A 185 -0.28 0.89 -6.03
N LEU A 186 0.67 1.36 -5.23
CA LEU A 186 0.99 2.78 -5.16
C LEU A 186 1.66 3.22 -6.47
N LEU A 187 1.15 4.29 -7.06
CA LEU A 187 1.74 4.93 -8.23
C LEU A 187 2.68 6.07 -7.81
N SER A 188 3.65 6.38 -8.69
CA SER A 188 4.38 7.64 -8.55
C SER A 188 3.44 8.82 -8.75
N GLU A 189 3.70 9.93 -8.09
CA GLU A 189 2.90 11.16 -8.22
C GLU A 189 2.78 11.60 -9.68
N ARG A 190 3.89 11.57 -10.43
CA ARG A 190 3.90 11.92 -11.86
C ARG A 190 2.90 11.09 -12.66
N LYS A 191 2.87 9.77 -12.45
CA LYS A 191 1.95 8.88 -13.18
C LYS A 191 0.51 9.07 -12.75
N GLY A 192 0.29 9.35 -11.47
CA GLY A 192 -1.02 9.68 -10.93
C GLY A 192 -1.61 10.96 -11.51
N VAL A 193 -0.81 12.00 -11.62
CA VAL A 193 -1.22 13.28 -12.23
C VAL A 193 -1.53 13.10 -13.73
N GLU A 194 -0.71 12.36 -14.47
CA GLU A 194 -0.95 12.05 -15.88
C GLU A 194 -2.31 11.37 -16.11
N ILE A 195 -2.66 10.40 -15.24
CA ILE A 195 -3.94 9.71 -15.32
C ILE A 195 -5.10 10.67 -14.99
N GLU A 196 -4.95 11.48 -13.95
CA GLU A 196 -5.95 12.48 -13.55
C GLU A 196 -6.21 13.47 -14.69
N GLU A 197 -5.17 13.97 -15.35
CA GLU A 197 -5.27 14.88 -16.50
C GLU A 197 -5.95 14.21 -17.71
N ASN A 198 -5.54 12.99 -18.04
CA ASN A 198 -6.13 12.24 -19.15
C ASN A 198 -7.62 11.98 -18.92
N TYR A 199 -8.01 11.59 -17.70
CA TYR A 199 -9.41 11.37 -17.37
C TYR A 199 -10.22 12.67 -17.37
N SER A 200 -9.66 13.76 -16.86
CA SER A 200 -10.32 15.07 -16.80
C SER A 200 -10.53 15.70 -18.18
N ASN A 201 -9.63 15.41 -19.13
CA ASN A 201 -9.71 15.91 -20.51
C ASN A 201 -10.60 15.05 -21.41
N ALA A 202 -11.00 13.87 -20.95
CA ALA A 202 -11.89 12.98 -21.70
C ALA A 202 -13.36 13.20 -21.28
N THR A 203 -14.28 12.72 -22.13
CA THR A 203 -15.70 12.63 -21.76
C THR A 203 -16.00 11.20 -21.33
N PRO A 204 -16.10 10.92 -20.01
CA PRO A 204 -16.36 9.57 -19.53
C PRO A 204 -17.71 9.04 -20.03
N LYS A 205 -17.72 7.76 -20.47
CA LYS A 205 -18.91 7.11 -21.00
C LYS A 205 -19.60 6.27 -19.93
N ARG A 206 -20.90 6.05 -20.08
CA ARG A 206 -21.65 5.12 -19.21
C ARG A 206 -21.57 3.71 -19.78
N LEU A 207 -21.13 2.76 -18.97
CA LEU A 207 -21.11 1.35 -19.31
C LEU A 207 -22.49 0.73 -19.01
N ILE A 208 -23.41 0.83 -19.97
CA ILE A 208 -24.75 0.27 -19.93
C ILE A 208 -25.08 -0.34 -21.31
N GLN A 209 -25.96 -1.33 -21.36
CA GLN A 209 -26.30 -2.07 -22.59
C GLN A 209 -26.70 -1.17 -23.76
N SER A 210 -27.44 -0.09 -23.51
CA SER A 210 -27.86 0.87 -24.56
C SER A 210 -26.68 1.55 -25.25
N ASN A 211 -25.50 1.53 -24.68
CA ASN A 211 -24.30 2.17 -25.19
C ASN A 211 -23.27 1.17 -25.77
N PHE A 212 -23.55 -0.13 -25.75
CA PHE A 212 -22.61 -1.16 -26.23
C PHE A 212 -22.24 -0.99 -27.72
N GLU A 213 -23.17 -0.52 -28.54
CA GLU A 213 -22.90 -0.21 -29.94
C GLU A 213 -21.89 0.94 -30.09
N GLU A 214 -21.86 1.90 -29.19
CA GLU A 214 -20.87 2.98 -29.20
C GLU A 214 -19.46 2.42 -28.92
N PHE A 215 -19.31 1.50 -27.95
CA PHE A 215 -18.03 0.85 -27.67
C PHE A 215 -17.60 -0.03 -28.84
N TYR A 216 -18.54 -0.75 -29.48
CA TYR A 216 -18.26 -1.52 -30.68
C TYR A 216 -17.72 -0.62 -31.80
N ASN A 217 -18.33 0.52 -32.07
CA ASN A 217 -17.89 1.45 -33.12
C ASN A 217 -16.47 2.00 -32.83
N ILE A 218 -16.13 2.27 -31.58
CA ILE A 218 -14.79 2.69 -31.21
C ILE A 218 -13.78 1.57 -31.52
N LEU A 219 -14.06 0.34 -31.11
CA LEU A 219 -13.24 -0.83 -31.38
C LEU A 219 -13.10 -1.08 -32.89
N PHE A 220 -14.23 -1.11 -33.62
CA PHE A 220 -14.26 -1.38 -35.05
C PHE A 220 -13.43 -0.36 -35.85
N ASN A 221 -13.59 0.92 -35.54
CA ASN A 221 -12.80 1.99 -36.17
C ASN A 221 -11.30 1.83 -35.90
N LYS A 222 -10.93 1.39 -34.68
CA LYS A 222 -9.53 1.15 -34.35
C LYS A 222 -8.95 -0.01 -35.13
N ILE A 223 -9.66 -1.14 -35.20
CA ILE A 223 -9.25 -2.32 -35.97
C ILE A 223 -9.08 -1.98 -37.45
N THR A 224 -10.04 -1.27 -38.05
CA THR A 224 -10.02 -0.93 -39.48
C THR A 224 -9.02 0.16 -39.84
N SER A 225 -8.60 1.00 -38.91
CA SER A 225 -7.57 2.04 -39.12
C SER A 225 -6.15 1.52 -38.95
N SER A 226 -5.96 0.33 -38.39
CA SER A 226 -4.66 -0.30 -38.17
C SER A 226 -4.23 -1.19 -39.35
N HIS A 227 -5.10 -1.33 -40.37
CA HIS A 227 -4.85 -1.97 -41.66
C HIS A 227 -4.78 -0.94 -42.78
#